data_4e6c711990a12ba33a6210fc385f5895
#
_entry.id   4e6c711990a12ba33a6210fc385f5895
#
_cell.length_a   1.000
_cell.length_b   1.000
_cell.length_c   1.000
_cell.angle_alpha   90.00
_cell.angle_beta   90.00
_cell.angle_gamma   90.00
#
_symmetry.space_group_name_H-M   'P 1'
#
loop_
_entity.id
_entity.type
_entity.pdbx_description
1 polymer ?
#
loop_
_entity_poly.entity_id
_entity_poly.type
_entity_poly.pdbx_seq_one_letter_code
_entity_poly.pdbx_strand_id
1 'polypeptide(L)'
;IEVNGTKGTYFAVWAPSAKEVSVIGDFNYWTEHEHKLSVRWDSSGIWEGFIPGVGKGSRYKYKITSSIDNIKAEKADPYARKCEHPPATASIVWEDDYAWKDKRWLNSRKNKNALDQPISVYEIHLASWKRKWEENRSLSYIEMADELVNYVKEMGYTHVEFMPVMEYPYDPSWGYQVTGYFAPTSRFGTPDEFKFLIDA
;
A
#
# COMPACT_ATOMS: atom_id res chain seq x y z
N ILE A 1 1.65 -16.99 2.22
CA ILE A 1 2.50 -18.00 2.89
C ILE A 1 2.03 -19.41 2.55
N GLU A 2 2.80 -20.42 2.94
CA GLU A 2 2.44 -21.83 2.81
C GLU A 2 2.40 -22.47 4.20
N VAL A 3 1.32 -23.17 4.50
CA VAL A 3 1.13 -23.90 5.77
C VAL A 3 0.75 -25.34 5.45
N ASN A 4 1.54 -26.29 5.90
CA ASN A 4 1.34 -27.74 5.64
C ASN A 4 1.13 -28.08 4.16
N GLY A 5 1.91 -27.47 3.26
CA GLY A 5 1.81 -27.69 1.81
C GLY A 5 0.66 -26.94 1.11
N THR A 6 -0.11 -26.15 1.84
CA THR A 6 -1.23 -25.38 1.28
C THR A 6 -0.87 -23.90 1.25
N LYS A 7 -0.95 -23.29 0.05
CA LYS A 7 -0.75 -21.83 -0.12
C LYS A 7 -2.00 -21.07 0.30
N GLY A 8 -1.78 -19.88 0.87
CA GLY A 8 -2.85 -18.99 1.30
C GLY A 8 -2.31 -17.72 1.94
N THR A 9 -3.19 -16.96 2.57
CA THR A 9 -2.84 -15.71 3.25
C THR A 9 -3.06 -15.82 4.75
N TYR A 10 -2.09 -15.36 5.52
CA TYR A 10 -2.22 -15.20 6.96
C TYR A 10 -2.66 -13.76 7.25
N PHE A 11 -3.82 -13.64 7.85
CA PHE A 11 -4.40 -12.35 8.23
C PHE A 11 -4.19 -12.09 9.71
N ALA A 12 -3.88 -10.86 10.06
CA ALA A 12 -3.78 -10.42 11.45
C ALA A 12 -4.21 -8.95 11.58
N VAL A 13 -5.01 -8.65 12.60
CA VAL A 13 -5.46 -7.29 12.88
C VAL A 13 -5.53 -7.05 14.39
N TRP A 14 -5.10 -5.89 14.82
CA TRP A 14 -5.25 -5.46 16.20
C TRP A 14 -6.64 -4.87 16.42
N ALA A 15 -7.45 -5.57 17.23
CA ALA A 15 -8.81 -5.18 17.55
C ALA A 15 -9.16 -5.59 18.99
N PRO A 16 -8.54 -4.96 20.01
CA PRO A 16 -8.62 -5.40 21.41
C PRO A 16 -10.04 -5.31 22.00
N SER A 17 -10.90 -4.46 21.46
CA SER A 17 -12.29 -4.30 21.87
C SER A 17 -13.27 -5.08 20.97
N ALA A 18 -12.78 -6.01 20.15
CA ALA A 18 -13.65 -6.86 19.35
C ALA A 18 -14.14 -8.07 20.15
N LYS A 19 -15.38 -8.48 19.87
CA LYS A 19 -15.97 -9.74 20.29
C LYS A 19 -15.76 -10.83 19.25
N GLU A 20 -15.77 -10.44 17.96
CA GLU A 20 -15.58 -11.31 16.81
C GLU A 20 -14.94 -10.52 15.69
N VAL A 21 -14.02 -11.15 14.96
CA VAL A 21 -13.42 -10.62 13.75
C VAL A 21 -13.47 -11.70 12.67
N SER A 22 -13.92 -11.34 11.48
CA SER A 22 -13.91 -12.19 10.29
C SER A 22 -13.24 -11.47 9.13
N VAL A 23 -12.62 -12.25 8.23
CA VAL A 23 -12.16 -11.73 6.93
C VAL A 23 -13.26 -11.96 5.90
N ILE A 24 -13.70 -10.89 5.27
CA ILE A 24 -14.68 -10.92 4.18
C ILE A 24 -14.02 -10.46 2.89
N GLY A 25 -14.36 -11.05 1.78
CA GLY A 25 -13.74 -10.71 0.50
C GLY A 25 -14.35 -11.45 -0.69
N ASP A 26 -13.71 -11.31 -1.86
CA ASP A 26 -14.17 -11.96 -3.10
C ASP A 26 -14.27 -13.48 -2.97
N PHE A 27 -13.35 -14.06 -2.19
CA PHE A 27 -13.21 -15.50 -2.01
C PHE A 27 -14.30 -16.14 -1.15
N ASN A 28 -15.13 -15.35 -0.47
CA ASN A 28 -16.24 -15.83 0.34
C ASN A 28 -17.52 -15.00 0.15
N TYR A 29 -17.67 -14.37 -1.01
CA TYR A 29 -18.85 -13.54 -1.35
C TYR A 29 -19.16 -12.47 -0.30
N TRP A 30 -18.11 -11.95 0.39
CA TRP A 30 -18.22 -10.94 1.43
C TRP A 30 -19.05 -11.35 2.64
N THR A 31 -19.11 -12.67 2.95
CA THR A 31 -19.84 -13.19 4.10
C THR A 31 -19.00 -13.26 5.37
N GLU A 32 -19.62 -13.00 6.53
CA GLU A 32 -18.90 -12.91 7.82
C GLU A 32 -18.71 -14.26 8.55
N HIS A 33 -19.26 -15.35 8.01
CA HIS A 33 -19.34 -16.61 8.78
C HIS A 33 -18.26 -17.63 8.44
N GLU A 34 -17.64 -17.51 7.28
CA GLU A 34 -16.74 -18.55 6.76
C GLU A 34 -15.29 -18.44 7.25
N HIS A 35 -14.78 -17.21 7.41
CA HIS A 35 -13.38 -16.98 7.73
C HIS A 35 -13.21 -16.14 9.00
N LYS A 36 -13.62 -16.74 10.14
CA LYS A 36 -13.41 -16.13 11.47
C LYS A 36 -11.98 -16.24 11.89
N LEU A 37 -11.44 -15.15 12.44
CA LEU A 37 -10.13 -15.10 13.07
C LEU A 37 -10.23 -15.52 14.53
N SER A 38 -9.12 -15.98 15.08
CA SER A 38 -8.97 -16.30 16.50
C SER A 38 -8.16 -15.21 17.19
N VAL A 39 -8.57 -14.85 18.42
CA VAL A 39 -7.78 -13.92 19.22
C VAL A 39 -6.50 -14.62 19.67
N ARG A 40 -5.38 -13.93 19.61
CA ARG A 40 -4.09 -14.43 20.09
C ARG A 40 -4.12 -14.66 21.60
N TRP A 41 -3.44 -15.69 22.07
CA TRP A 41 -3.42 -16.11 23.47
C TRP A 41 -2.74 -15.12 24.44
N ASP A 42 -1.92 -14.19 23.91
CA ASP A 42 -1.00 -13.33 24.67
C ASP A 42 -1.62 -12.01 25.16
N SER A 43 -2.91 -11.88 25.20
CA SER A 43 -3.64 -10.65 25.60
C SER A 43 -3.32 -9.38 24.79
N SER A 44 -2.62 -9.50 23.66
CA SER A 44 -2.31 -8.35 22.78
C SER A 44 -3.54 -7.71 22.13
N GLY A 45 -4.64 -8.44 22.05
CA GLY A 45 -5.83 -8.03 21.31
C GLY A 45 -5.70 -8.19 19.79
N ILE A 46 -4.71 -8.95 19.34
CA ILE A 46 -4.54 -9.32 17.93
C ILE A 46 -5.45 -10.50 17.59
N TRP A 47 -6.17 -10.37 16.50
CA TRP A 47 -6.96 -11.43 15.88
C TRP A 47 -6.23 -11.91 14.64
N GLU A 48 -6.11 -13.22 14.48
CA GLU A 48 -5.30 -13.79 13.41
C GLU A 48 -5.81 -15.13 12.90
N GLY A 49 -5.44 -15.49 11.66
CA GLY A 49 -5.78 -16.78 11.08
C GLY A 49 -5.24 -16.93 9.66
N PHE A 50 -5.03 -18.19 9.27
CA PHE A 50 -4.63 -18.57 7.91
C PHE A 50 -5.86 -18.95 7.10
N ILE A 51 -5.97 -18.39 5.89
CA ILE A 51 -7.04 -18.71 4.94
C ILE A 51 -6.41 -19.34 3.71
N PRO A 52 -6.66 -20.64 3.46
CA PRO A 52 -6.12 -21.34 2.31
C PRO A 52 -6.75 -20.84 1.00
N GLY A 53 -5.97 -20.87 -0.08
CA GLY A 53 -6.43 -20.50 -1.42
C GLY A 53 -6.55 -19.00 -1.68
N VAL A 54 -6.43 -18.15 -0.67
CA VAL A 54 -6.44 -16.70 -0.82
C VAL A 54 -5.04 -16.21 -1.14
N GLY A 55 -4.86 -15.52 -2.26
CA GLY A 55 -3.56 -15.07 -2.75
C GLY A 55 -3.55 -13.66 -3.31
N LYS A 56 -2.43 -13.29 -3.93
CA LYS A 56 -2.19 -11.98 -4.55
C LYS A 56 -3.36 -11.56 -5.44
N GLY A 57 -3.88 -10.35 -5.22
CA GLY A 57 -5.01 -9.79 -5.96
C GLY A 57 -6.38 -9.96 -5.29
N SER A 58 -6.52 -10.83 -4.29
CA SER A 58 -7.79 -11.02 -3.58
C SER A 58 -8.16 -9.75 -2.80
N ARG A 59 -9.38 -9.27 -2.96
CA ARG A 59 -9.91 -8.12 -2.22
C ARG A 59 -10.52 -8.59 -0.91
N TYR A 60 -10.28 -7.82 0.16
CA TYR A 60 -10.78 -8.17 1.49
C TYR A 60 -11.01 -6.95 2.38
N LYS A 61 -11.80 -7.17 3.44
CA LYS A 61 -11.95 -6.30 4.61
C LYS A 61 -12.02 -7.14 5.88
N TYR A 62 -11.84 -6.49 7.01
CA TYR A 62 -12.18 -7.08 8.30
C TYR A 62 -13.61 -6.70 8.68
N LYS A 63 -14.44 -7.69 8.98
CA LYS A 63 -15.76 -7.51 9.63
C LYS A 63 -15.55 -7.66 11.12
N ILE A 64 -15.72 -6.57 11.85
CA ILE A 64 -15.44 -6.49 13.30
C ILE A 64 -16.76 -6.29 14.03
N THR A 65 -17.03 -7.14 15.02
CA THR A 65 -18.13 -6.95 15.97
C THR A 65 -17.57 -6.44 17.28
N SER A 66 -18.01 -5.28 17.75
CA SER A 66 -17.59 -4.66 18.99
C SER A 66 -18.08 -5.47 20.20
N SER A 67 -17.26 -5.59 21.24
CA SER A 67 -17.64 -6.21 22.51
C SER A 67 -18.47 -5.28 23.42
N ILE A 68 -18.47 -3.97 23.16
CA ILE A 68 -19.11 -2.95 24.00
C ILE A 68 -20.59 -2.80 23.62
N ASP A 69 -20.87 -2.62 22.34
CA ASP A 69 -22.21 -2.25 21.83
C ASP A 69 -22.75 -3.21 20.78
N ASN A 70 -22.01 -4.27 20.45
CA ASN A 70 -22.30 -5.24 19.38
C ASN A 70 -22.44 -4.60 17.97
N ILE A 71 -21.99 -3.37 17.78
CA ILE A 71 -21.97 -2.74 16.45
C ILE A 71 -21.02 -3.52 15.55
N LYS A 72 -21.47 -3.77 14.32
CA LYS A 72 -20.67 -4.40 13.28
C LYS A 72 -20.13 -3.34 12.32
N ALA A 73 -18.84 -3.39 12.04
CA ALA A 73 -18.17 -2.50 11.11
C ALA A 73 -17.32 -3.26 10.11
N GLU A 74 -17.31 -2.82 8.86
CA GLU A 74 -16.39 -3.29 7.84
C GLU A 74 -15.22 -2.30 7.72
N LYS A 75 -14.01 -2.79 7.93
CA LYS A 75 -12.80 -1.96 7.95
C LYS A 75 -11.78 -2.49 6.95
N ALA A 76 -11.15 -1.56 6.22
CA ALA A 76 -9.94 -1.87 5.49
C ALA A 76 -8.81 -2.26 6.46
N ASP A 77 -7.87 -3.02 5.97
CA ASP A 77 -6.67 -3.37 6.73
C ASP A 77 -5.75 -2.14 6.84
N PRO A 78 -5.43 -1.68 8.05
CA PRO A 78 -4.55 -0.52 8.24
C PRO A 78 -3.11 -0.79 7.77
N TYR A 79 -2.70 -2.05 7.63
CA TYR A 79 -1.39 -2.48 7.16
C TYR A 79 -1.40 -3.02 5.73
N ALA A 80 -2.50 -2.82 4.99
CA ALA A 80 -2.57 -3.23 3.59
C ALA A 80 -1.44 -2.60 2.77
N ARG A 81 -0.81 -3.38 1.92
CA ARG A 81 0.21 -2.92 0.98
C ARG A 81 -0.35 -2.44 -0.34
N LYS A 82 -1.61 -2.75 -0.61
CA LYS A 82 -2.37 -2.29 -1.76
C LYS A 82 -3.83 -2.11 -1.39
N CYS A 83 -4.44 -1.04 -1.88
CA CYS A 83 -5.86 -0.74 -1.74
C CYS A 83 -6.55 -0.73 -3.11
N GLU A 84 -7.87 -0.88 -3.10
CA GLU A 84 -8.67 -0.59 -4.29
C GLU A 84 -8.58 0.89 -4.66
N HIS A 85 -8.84 1.17 -5.93
CA HIS A 85 -8.96 2.54 -6.41
C HIS A 85 -10.26 3.18 -5.85
N PRO A 86 -10.19 4.37 -5.27
CA PRO A 86 -11.39 5.10 -4.83
C PRO A 86 -12.44 5.26 -5.94
N PRO A 87 -13.74 5.18 -5.65
CA PRO A 87 -14.36 5.18 -4.31
C PRO A 87 -14.45 3.82 -3.60
N ALA A 88 -13.95 2.75 -4.20
CA ALA A 88 -13.86 1.46 -3.54
C ALA A 88 -12.88 1.53 -2.34
N THR A 89 -13.07 0.66 -1.34
CA THR A 89 -12.40 0.79 -0.04
C THR A 89 -11.83 -0.52 0.49
N ALA A 90 -11.77 -1.57 -0.30
CA ALA A 90 -11.18 -2.82 0.16
C ALA A 90 -9.65 -2.79 0.10
N SER A 91 -9.05 -3.57 0.95
CA SER A 91 -7.64 -3.92 0.89
C SER A 91 -7.43 -5.04 -0.12
N ILE A 92 -6.24 -5.12 -0.69
CA ILE A 92 -5.87 -6.14 -1.68
C ILE A 92 -4.65 -6.90 -1.16
N VAL A 93 -4.74 -8.23 -1.13
CA VAL A 93 -3.59 -9.08 -0.82
C VAL A 93 -2.49 -8.83 -1.84
N TRP A 94 -1.30 -8.47 -1.35
CA TRP A 94 -0.15 -8.16 -2.21
C TRP A 94 1.11 -8.84 -1.69
N GLU A 95 1.88 -9.42 -2.60
CA GLU A 95 3.16 -10.04 -2.33
C GLU A 95 4.28 -9.04 -2.57
N ASP A 96 5.32 -9.10 -1.76
CA ASP A 96 6.49 -8.23 -1.85
C ASP A 96 7.66 -9.01 -2.46
N ASP A 97 7.59 -9.18 -3.78
CA ASP A 97 8.55 -9.98 -4.57
C ASP A 97 9.35 -9.13 -5.58
N TYR A 98 9.35 -7.80 -5.43
CA TYR A 98 10.09 -6.90 -6.30
C TYR A 98 11.60 -7.08 -6.19
N ALA A 99 12.28 -7.30 -7.31
CA ALA A 99 13.73 -7.45 -7.40
C ALA A 99 14.40 -6.08 -7.62
N TRP A 100 14.92 -5.47 -6.56
CA TRP A 100 15.63 -4.19 -6.59
C TRP A 100 16.92 -4.25 -7.42
N LYS A 101 17.18 -3.21 -8.21
CA LYS A 101 18.39 -3.06 -9.05
C LYS A 101 19.33 -1.96 -8.56
N ASP A 102 19.11 -1.44 -7.37
CA ASP A 102 19.74 -0.28 -6.76
C ASP A 102 21.11 -0.52 -6.09
N LYS A 103 21.72 -1.71 -6.24
CA LYS A 103 23.00 -2.09 -5.59
C LYS A 103 24.12 -1.05 -5.83
N ARG A 104 24.19 -0.49 -7.05
CA ARG A 104 25.19 0.54 -7.39
C ARG A 104 24.97 1.80 -6.56
N TRP A 105 23.72 2.24 -6.44
CA TRP A 105 23.35 3.40 -5.63
C TRP A 105 23.64 3.16 -4.15
N LEU A 106 23.21 2.03 -3.59
CA LEU A 106 23.46 1.65 -2.20
C LEU A 106 24.95 1.70 -1.84
N ASN A 107 25.82 1.21 -2.73
CA ASN A 107 27.28 1.24 -2.53
C ASN A 107 27.87 2.66 -2.59
N SER A 108 27.29 3.55 -3.36
CA SER A 108 27.79 4.92 -3.57
C SER A 108 27.15 5.98 -2.66
N ARG A 109 25.96 5.70 -2.09
CA ARG A 109 25.16 6.69 -1.35
C ARG A 109 25.89 7.33 -0.17
N LYS A 110 26.76 6.57 0.51
CA LYS A 110 27.54 7.06 1.66
C LYS A 110 28.39 8.30 1.28
N ASN A 111 28.93 8.31 0.07
CA ASN A 111 29.77 9.42 -0.40
C ASN A 111 28.93 10.53 -1.05
N LYS A 112 27.82 10.17 -1.69
CA LYS A 112 26.95 11.14 -2.39
C LYS A 112 26.04 11.93 -1.46
N ASN A 113 25.61 11.30 -0.36
CA ASN A 113 24.69 11.88 0.63
C ASN A 113 25.41 12.21 1.95
N ALA A 114 26.70 12.53 1.90
CA ALA A 114 27.44 12.99 3.07
C ALA A 114 26.91 14.37 3.52
N LEU A 115 26.92 14.62 4.82
CA LEU A 115 26.33 15.84 5.42
C LEU A 115 27.00 17.15 4.97
N ASP A 116 28.21 17.09 4.42
CA ASP A 116 28.98 18.21 3.87
C ASP A 116 28.76 18.43 2.36
N GLN A 117 27.91 17.61 1.72
CA GLN A 117 27.59 17.77 0.31
C GLN A 117 26.42 18.74 0.11
N PRO A 118 26.42 19.53 -0.96
CA PRO A 118 25.29 20.38 -1.30
C PRO A 118 24.07 19.54 -1.66
N ILE A 119 22.90 20.01 -1.24
CA ILE A 119 21.61 19.41 -1.59
C ILE A 119 20.74 20.39 -2.35
N SER A 120 20.02 19.88 -3.35
CA SER A 120 18.96 20.59 -4.06
C SER A 120 17.76 19.63 -4.18
N VAL A 121 16.64 20.01 -3.57
CA VAL A 121 15.44 19.18 -3.48
C VAL A 121 14.42 19.66 -4.49
N TYR A 122 13.86 18.74 -5.25
CA TYR A 122 12.70 18.97 -6.11
C TYR A 122 11.47 18.32 -5.50
N GLU A 123 10.55 19.14 -4.99
CA GLU A 123 9.26 18.68 -4.48
C GLU A 123 8.27 18.49 -5.62
N ILE A 124 7.53 17.38 -5.62
CA ILE A 124 6.65 17.01 -6.72
C ILE A 124 5.32 16.42 -6.22
N HIS A 125 4.21 16.91 -6.79
CA HIS A 125 2.88 16.29 -6.69
C HIS A 125 2.62 15.44 -7.93
N LEU A 126 2.62 14.11 -7.78
CA LEU A 126 2.57 13.18 -8.91
C LEU A 126 1.34 13.36 -9.80
N ALA A 127 0.17 13.66 -9.23
CA ALA A 127 -1.07 13.79 -9.99
C ALA A 127 -1.10 14.98 -10.96
N SER A 128 -0.38 16.07 -10.64
CA SER A 128 -0.43 17.32 -11.40
C SER A 128 0.86 17.67 -12.13
N TRP A 129 1.97 16.97 -11.87
CA TRP A 129 3.28 17.28 -12.44
C TRP A 129 3.29 17.21 -13.97
N LYS A 130 2.85 16.06 -14.53
CA LYS A 130 2.60 15.86 -15.95
C LYS A 130 1.35 15.05 -16.19
N ARG A 131 0.69 15.32 -17.31
CA ARG A 131 -0.54 14.63 -17.71
C ARG A 131 -0.46 14.15 -19.14
N LYS A 132 -1.12 13.03 -19.43
CA LYS A 132 -1.49 12.63 -20.78
C LYS A 132 -2.82 13.27 -21.14
N TRP A 133 -2.76 14.39 -21.83
CA TRP A 133 -3.94 15.19 -22.16
C TRP A 133 -4.92 14.45 -23.07
N GLU A 134 -4.39 13.65 -24.01
CA GLU A 134 -5.18 12.84 -24.94
C GLU A 134 -6.02 11.79 -24.22
N GLU A 135 -5.52 11.26 -23.09
CA GLU A 135 -6.17 10.25 -22.25
C GLU A 135 -6.84 10.85 -21.02
N ASN A 136 -6.73 12.17 -20.83
CA ASN A 136 -7.23 12.93 -19.67
C ASN A 136 -6.87 12.31 -18.31
N ARG A 137 -5.64 11.81 -18.16
CA ARG A 137 -5.13 11.21 -16.92
C ARG A 137 -3.74 11.70 -16.54
N SER A 138 -3.37 11.46 -15.29
CA SER A 138 -1.99 11.58 -14.84
C SER A 138 -1.12 10.46 -15.43
N LEU A 139 0.20 10.61 -15.36
CA LEU A 139 1.13 9.54 -15.69
C LEU A 139 1.02 8.39 -14.69
N SER A 140 1.25 7.16 -15.14
CA SER A 140 1.47 6.02 -14.26
C SER A 140 2.87 6.08 -13.62
N TYR A 141 3.12 5.28 -12.57
CA TYR A 141 4.43 5.18 -11.95
C TYR A 141 5.53 4.80 -12.96
N ILE A 142 5.23 3.89 -13.88
CA ILE A 142 6.16 3.47 -14.93
C ILE A 142 6.48 4.63 -15.89
N GLU A 143 5.45 5.35 -16.33
CA GLU A 143 5.63 6.49 -17.25
C GLU A 143 6.37 7.66 -16.58
N MET A 144 6.16 7.86 -15.27
CA MET A 144 6.87 8.88 -14.50
C MET A 144 8.36 8.56 -14.36
N ALA A 145 8.74 7.29 -14.27
CA ALA A 145 10.12 6.90 -13.97
C ALA A 145 11.11 7.51 -14.96
N ASP A 146 10.90 7.31 -16.26
CA ASP A 146 11.79 7.83 -17.28
C ASP A 146 11.76 9.36 -17.36
N GLU A 147 10.56 9.94 -17.34
CA GLU A 147 10.40 11.39 -17.50
C GLU A 147 10.94 12.18 -16.29
N LEU A 148 10.65 11.71 -15.08
CA LEU A 148 11.10 12.39 -13.86
C LEU A 148 12.62 12.28 -13.70
N VAL A 149 13.18 11.08 -13.89
CA VAL A 149 14.63 10.86 -13.76
C VAL A 149 15.41 11.73 -14.76
N ASN A 150 14.96 11.82 -16.01
CA ASN A 150 15.60 12.65 -17.02
C ASN A 150 15.52 14.14 -16.63
N TYR A 151 14.34 14.61 -16.23
CA TYR A 151 14.13 16.01 -15.83
C TYR A 151 15.00 16.42 -14.64
N VAL A 152 15.01 15.64 -13.56
CA VAL A 152 15.76 16.01 -12.35
C VAL A 152 17.27 15.95 -12.56
N LYS A 153 17.75 15.04 -13.42
CA LYS A 153 19.16 14.98 -13.82
C LYS A 153 19.58 16.17 -14.69
N GLU A 154 18.77 16.54 -15.67
CA GLU A 154 19.01 17.69 -16.54
C GLU A 154 19.05 18.99 -15.75
N MET A 155 18.13 19.16 -14.79
CA MET A 155 18.03 20.34 -13.94
C MET A 155 19.06 20.36 -12.79
N GLY A 156 19.77 19.27 -12.54
CA GLY A 156 20.81 19.17 -11.53
C GLY A 156 20.31 19.01 -10.09
N TYR A 157 19.07 18.56 -9.90
CA TYR A 157 18.55 18.23 -8.56
C TYR A 157 19.25 16.99 -7.99
N THR A 158 19.50 17.01 -6.70
CA THR A 158 20.13 15.89 -5.98
C THR A 158 19.12 14.99 -5.28
N HIS A 159 17.94 15.52 -4.94
CA HIS A 159 16.88 14.83 -4.22
C HIS A 159 15.52 15.14 -4.86
N VAL A 160 14.63 14.17 -4.75
CA VAL A 160 13.21 14.34 -5.09
C VAL A 160 12.40 14.11 -3.82
N GLU A 161 11.48 15.02 -3.53
CA GLU A 161 10.53 14.91 -2.44
C GLU A 161 9.13 14.71 -3.03
N PHE A 162 8.52 13.55 -2.78
CA PHE A 162 7.15 13.33 -3.17
C PHE A 162 6.20 13.93 -2.14
N MET A 163 5.28 14.78 -2.59
CA MET A 163 4.06 15.03 -1.82
C MET A 163 3.35 13.71 -1.57
N PRO A 164 2.37 13.60 -0.63
CA PRO A 164 1.90 12.32 -0.14
C PRO A 164 1.61 11.29 -1.25
N VAL A 165 2.23 10.11 -1.14
CA VAL A 165 2.08 9.00 -2.10
C VAL A 165 1.35 7.80 -1.49
N MET A 166 0.94 7.90 -0.23
CA MET A 166 0.12 6.89 0.45
C MET A 166 -1.31 6.93 -0.08
N GLU A 167 -2.06 5.84 0.10
CA GLU A 167 -3.45 5.78 -0.39
C GLU A 167 -4.39 6.71 0.38
N TYR A 168 -5.25 7.40 -0.34
CA TYR A 168 -6.20 8.38 0.17
C TYR A 168 -7.51 8.39 -0.65
N PRO A 169 -8.68 8.68 -0.03
CA PRO A 169 -9.98 8.58 -0.71
C PRO A 169 -10.39 9.86 -1.46
N TYR A 170 -9.86 11.03 -1.09
CA TYR A 170 -10.36 12.33 -1.51
C TYR A 170 -9.32 13.12 -2.32
N ASP A 171 -9.47 13.17 -3.63
CA ASP A 171 -8.51 13.81 -4.55
C ASP A 171 -8.14 15.25 -4.19
N PRO A 172 -9.09 16.15 -3.82
CA PRO A 172 -8.73 17.51 -3.43
C PRO A 172 -7.86 17.64 -2.19
N SER A 173 -7.65 16.55 -1.43
CA SER A 173 -6.70 16.53 -0.30
C SER A 173 -5.24 16.45 -0.73
N TRP A 174 -4.95 16.19 -2.01
CA TRP A 174 -3.60 15.97 -2.55
C TRP A 174 -2.82 14.85 -1.84
N GLY A 175 -3.55 13.90 -1.23
CA GLY A 175 -2.98 12.81 -0.47
C GLY A 175 -2.75 13.09 1.02
N TYR A 176 -3.09 14.28 1.52
CA TYR A 176 -2.91 14.60 2.95
C TYR A 176 -3.97 13.98 3.87
N GLN A 177 -5.07 13.44 3.33
CA GLN A 177 -6.08 12.69 4.10
C GLN A 177 -5.88 11.18 3.91
N VAL A 178 -4.80 10.66 4.45
CA VAL A 178 -4.36 9.26 4.29
C VAL A 178 -5.32 8.28 4.95
N THR A 179 -5.62 7.19 4.24
CA THR A 179 -6.36 6.03 4.77
C THR A 179 -5.57 4.73 4.70
N GLY A 180 -4.57 4.63 3.82
CA GLY A 180 -3.71 3.45 3.67
C GLY A 180 -2.24 3.80 3.83
N TYR A 181 -1.75 3.87 5.08
CA TYR A 181 -0.39 4.35 5.41
C TYR A 181 0.75 3.51 4.81
N PHE A 182 0.49 2.25 4.50
CA PHE A 182 1.50 1.31 3.99
C PHE A 182 1.27 0.90 2.53
N ALA A 183 0.27 1.50 1.88
CA ALA A 183 -0.04 1.29 0.48
C ALA A 183 0.29 2.55 -0.33
N PRO A 184 1.05 2.46 -1.44
CA PRO A 184 1.12 3.55 -2.39
C PRO A 184 -0.26 3.75 -3.04
N THR A 185 -0.58 5.00 -3.39
CA THR A 185 -1.88 5.28 -4.01
C THR A 185 -2.07 4.49 -5.30
N SER A 186 -3.23 3.86 -5.41
CA SER A 186 -3.62 3.05 -6.57
C SER A 186 -3.87 3.86 -7.84
N ARG A 187 -3.88 5.19 -7.75
CA ARG A 187 -4.15 6.11 -8.86
C ARG A 187 -3.14 6.03 -10.00
N PHE A 188 -1.91 5.70 -9.69
CA PHE A 188 -0.81 5.70 -10.64
C PHE A 188 -0.28 4.30 -10.96
N GLY A 189 -0.83 3.25 -10.33
CA GLY A 189 -0.43 1.88 -10.59
C GLY A 189 -0.36 0.99 -9.35
N THR A 190 0.47 -0.03 -9.43
CA THR A 190 0.66 -1.04 -8.41
C THR A 190 1.83 -0.70 -7.48
N PRO A 191 1.95 -1.35 -6.31
CA PRO A 191 3.12 -1.22 -5.45
C PRO A 191 4.44 -1.57 -6.14
N ASP A 192 4.45 -2.56 -7.04
CA ASP A 192 5.66 -2.95 -7.77
C ASP A 192 6.07 -1.88 -8.79
N GLU A 193 5.10 -1.22 -9.44
CA GLU A 193 5.35 -0.08 -10.33
C GLU A 193 5.85 1.15 -9.57
N PHE A 194 5.36 1.38 -8.34
CA PHE A 194 5.91 2.43 -7.47
C PHE A 194 7.36 2.13 -7.08
N LYS A 195 7.68 0.86 -6.74
CA LYS A 195 9.07 0.45 -6.48
C LYS A 195 9.95 0.64 -7.72
N PHE A 196 9.42 0.36 -8.91
CA PHE A 196 10.14 0.63 -10.16
C PHE A 196 10.49 2.12 -10.32
N LEU A 197 9.56 3.02 -10.02
CA LEU A 197 9.82 4.46 -10.01
C LEU A 197 10.94 4.85 -9.02
N ILE A 198 10.96 4.23 -7.83
CA ILE A 198 11.99 4.50 -6.82
C ILE A 198 13.35 3.91 -7.21
N ASP A 199 13.36 2.79 -7.92
CA ASP A 199 14.56 2.05 -8.36
C ASP A 199 15.26 2.73 -9.55
N ALA A 200 14.54 3.56 -10.32
CA ALA A 200 15.04 4.25 -11.52
C ALA A 200 15.95 5.44 -11.17
#